data_f0a32b1e32e014d95fb3d1b77da58ca0
#
_entry.id   f0a32b1e32e014d95fb3d1b77da58ca0
#
_cell.length_a   1.000
_cell.length_b   1.000
_cell.length_c   1.000
_cell.angle_alpha   90.00
_cell.angle_beta   90.00
_cell.angle_gamma   90.00
#
_symmetry.space_group_name_H-M   'P 1'
#
loop_
_entity.id
_entity.type
_entity.pdbx_description
1 polymer ?
#
loop_
_entity_poly.entity_id
_entity_poly.type
_entity_poly.pdbx_seq_one_letter_code
_entity_poly.pdbx_strand_id
1 'polypeptide(L)'
;MVDIKINTSDVKNGFDKACTELEDIIFRKVQIAGEYLKAKTVEEAPSDTGRLRASIFSRASKKKGELKAVVGSNLEYAPYVHQGTGIYAKGGNGRKSSWKVSTIYKGKKVFFVTKGQKPNPFLLRAKEKGIGDIKRLLGVD
;
A
#
# COMPACT_ATOMS: atom_id res chain seq x y z
N MET A 1 -11.70 -26.28 56.42
CA MET A 1 -11.69 -26.62 54.96
C MET A 1 -11.91 -25.36 54.18
N VAL A 2 -11.05 -25.07 53.23
CA VAL A 2 -11.15 -23.87 52.39
C VAL A 2 -11.67 -24.31 51.01
N ASP A 3 -12.86 -23.85 50.64
CA ASP A 3 -13.45 -24.11 49.35
C ASP A 3 -13.09 -22.95 48.39
N ILE A 4 -12.42 -23.29 47.28
CA ILE A 4 -12.11 -22.33 46.22
C ILE A 4 -13.16 -22.53 45.12
N LYS A 5 -14.02 -21.52 44.92
CA LYS A 5 -14.96 -21.48 43.80
C LYS A 5 -14.42 -20.57 42.71
N ILE A 6 -14.22 -21.14 41.53
CA ILE A 6 -13.83 -20.38 40.34
C ILE A 6 -15.09 -20.19 39.48
N ASN A 7 -15.45 -18.95 39.24
CA ASN A 7 -16.52 -18.62 38.30
C ASN A 7 -15.98 -18.67 36.86
N THR A 8 -16.40 -19.69 36.11
CA THR A 8 -15.96 -19.89 34.73
C THR A 8 -16.38 -18.72 33.81
N SER A 9 -17.48 -18.02 34.14
CA SER A 9 -17.93 -16.85 33.38
C SER A 9 -16.95 -15.67 33.53
N ASP A 10 -16.43 -15.45 34.74
CA ASP A 10 -15.47 -14.36 34.99
C ASP A 10 -14.12 -14.66 34.32
N VAL A 11 -13.69 -15.92 34.34
CA VAL A 11 -12.47 -16.37 33.64
C VAL A 11 -12.62 -16.17 32.13
N LYS A 12 -13.76 -16.57 31.58
CA LYS A 12 -14.04 -16.39 30.15
C LYS A 12 -14.05 -14.90 29.77
N ASN A 13 -14.76 -14.06 30.53
CA ASN A 13 -14.82 -12.63 30.27
C ASN A 13 -13.44 -11.96 30.36
N GLY A 14 -12.60 -12.35 31.34
CA GLY A 14 -11.23 -11.89 31.47
C GLY A 14 -10.36 -12.30 30.29
N PHE A 15 -10.52 -13.54 29.80
CA PHE A 15 -9.82 -14.06 28.63
C PHE A 15 -10.24 -13.33 27.34
N ASP A 16 -11.54 -13.15 27.12
CA ASP A 16 -12.08 -12.43 25.97
C ASP A 16 -11.60 -10.97 25.95
N LYS A 17 -11.54 -10.32 27.12
CA LYS A 17 -10.98 -8.97 27.25
C LYS A 17 -9.50 -8.92 26.89
N ALA A 18 -8.71 -9.86 27.40
CA ALA A 18 -7.27 -9.95 27.06
C ALA A 18 -7.03 -10.18 25.58
N CYS A 19 -7.86 -11.02 24.93
CA CYS A 19 -7.79 -11.24 23.48
C CYS A 19 -8.10 -9.95 22.71
N THR A 20 -9.10 -9.19 23.10
CA THR A 20 -9.47 -7.91 22.48
C THR A 20 -8.34 -6.89 22.61
N GLU A 21 -7.75 -6.77 23.80
CA GLU A 21 -6.61 -5.87 24.04
C GLU A 21 -5.40 -6.25 23.18
N LEU A 22 -5.12 -7.55 23.03
CA LEU A 22 -4.05 -8.04 22.17
C LEU A 22 -4.31 -7.72 20.68
N GLU A 23 -5.53 -7.92 20.21
CA GLU A 23 -5.92 -7.54 18.84
C GLU A 23 -5.73 -6.04 18.59
N ASP A 24 -6.05 -5.19 19.55
CA ASP A 24 -5.88 -3.75 19.43
C ASP A 24 -4.40 -3.34 19.37
N ILE A 25 -3.54 -4.00 20.14
CA ILE A 25 -2.09 -3.82 20.09
C ILE A 25 -1.54 -4.21 18.71
N ILE A 26 -1.94 -5.38 18.20
CA ILE A 26 -1.52 -5.85 16.88
C ILE A 26 -2.05 -4.94 15.77
N PHE A 27 -3.30 -4.48 15.89
CA PHE A 27 -3.88 -3.57 14.92
C PHE A 27 -3.11 -2.24 14.81
N ARG A 28 -2.68 -1.68 15.96
CA ARG A 28 -1.81 -0.49 15.95
C ARG A 28 -0.49 -0.74 15.23
N LYS A 29 0.12 -1.91 15.43
CA LYS A 29 1.34 -2.29 14.69
C LYS A 29 1.09 -2.40 13.19
N VAL A 30 -0.05 -2.96 12.78
CA VAL A 30 -0.46 -3.04 11.37
C VAL A 30 -0.67 -1.65 10.77
N GLN A 31 -1.27 -0.71 11.51
CA GLN A 31 -1.40 0.68 11.08
C GLN A 31 -0.03 1.35 10.87
N ILE A 32 0.88 1.20 11.82
CA ILE A 32 2.24 1.75 11.73
C ILE A 32 3.00 1.13 10.54
N ALA A 33 2.87 -0.17 10.33
CA ALA A 33 3.47 -0.85 9.18
C ALA A 33 2.91 -0.32 7.85
N GLY A 34 1.62 -0.04 7.79
CA GLY A 34 0.98 0.60 6.63
C GLY A 34 1.52 2.00 6.33
N GLU A 35 1.65 2.84 7.37
CA GLU A 35 2.23 4.19 7.22
C GLU A 35 3.72 4.14 6.83
N TYR A 36 4.48 3.20 7.37
CA TYR A 36 5.87 2.97 6.98
C TYR A 36 5.99 2.60 5.50
N LEU A 37 5.17 1.63 5.04
CA LEU A 37 5.15 1.23 3.63
C LEU A 37 4.70 2.36 2.71
N LYS A 38 3.72 3.17 3.14
CA LYS A 38 3.30 4.39 2.44
C LYS A 38 4.47 5.35 2.26
N ALA A 39 5.22 5.65 3.32
CA ALA A 39 6.40 6.52 3.25
C ALA A 39 7.43 5.99 2.25
N LYS A 40 7.75 4.69 2.29
CA LYS A 40 8.64 4.05 1.31
C LYS A 40 8.10 4.12 -0.12
N THR A 41 6.78 3.96 -0.29
CA THR A 41 6.14 4.08 -1.61
C THR A 41 6.24 5.50 -2.16
N VAL A 42 6.09 6.51 -1.32
CA VAL A 42 6.26 7.93 -1.70
C VAL A 42 7.71 8.20 -2.14
N GLU A 43 8.70 7.64 -1.44
CA GLU A 43 10.12 7.77 -1.82
C GLU A 43 10.39 7.16 -3.21
N GLU A 44 9.84 5.97 -3.49
CA GLU A 44 10.05 5.24 -4.74
C GLU A 44 9.20 5.75 -5.92
N ALA A 45 8.12 6.49 -5.63
CA ALA A 45 7.23 7.00 -6.67
C ALA A 45 7.89 8.13 -7.46
N PRO A 46 7.70 8.18 -8.79
CA PRO A 46 8.20 9.29 -9.60
C PRO A 46 7.56 10.62 -9.19
N SER A 47 8.34 11.70 -9.24
CA SER A 47 7.91 13.03 -8.79
C SER A 47 7.89 14.04 -9.93
N ASP A 48 7.15 13.77 -10.99
CA ASP A 48 7.01 14.74 -12.07
C ASP A 48 6.25 15.98 -11.58
N THR A 49 4.95 15.84 -11.26
CA THR A 49 4.12 16.93 -10.72
C THR A 49 3.88 16.83 -9.21
N GLY A 50 4.38 15.79 -8.56
CA GLY A 50 4.10 15.48 -7.15
C GLY A 50 2.70 14.90 -6.90
N ARG A 51 1.78 14.94 -7.86
CA ARG A 51 0.40 14.46 -7.69
C ARG A 51 0.33 12.98 -7.34
N LEU A 52 1.15 12.15 -7.97
CA LEU A 52 1.19 10.72 -7.68
C LEU A 52 1.64 10.46 -6.24
N ARG A 53 2.71 11.13 -5.78
CA ARG A 53 3.19 11.04 -4.40
C ARG A 53 2.14 11.46 -3.39
N ALA A 54 1.46 12.57 -3.65
CA ALA A 54 0.40 13.11 -2.79
C ALA A 54 -0.85 12.20 -2.74
N SER A 55 -1.09 11.38 -3.76
CA SER A 55 -2.24 10.47 -3.84
C SER A 55 -2.03 9.13 -3.13
N ILE A 56 -0.80 8.84 -2.69
CA ILE A 56 -0.51 7.57 -2.01
C ILE A 56 -1.12 7.59 -0.61
N PHE A 57 -1.93 6.59 -0.34
CA PHE A 57 -2.62 6.43 0.94
C PHE A 57 -2.28 5.10 1.61
N SER A 58 -2.48 5.04 2.91
CA SER A 58 -2.53 3.82 3.71
C SER A 58 -3.88 3.74 4.41
N ARG A 59 -4.50 2.57 4.38
CA ARG A 59 -5.75 2.27 5.10
C ARG A 59 -5.61 0.98 5.85
N ALA A 60 -5.85 1.04 7.16
CA ALA A 60 -5.94 -0.15 7.99
C ALA A 60 -7.40 -0.50 8.25
N SER A 61 -7.70 -1.78 8.29
CA SER A 61 -9.02 -2.31 8.63
C SER A 61 -8.90 -3.47 9.60
N LYS A 62 -9.86 -3.52 10.52
CA LYS A 62 -10.02 -4.59 11.50
C LYS A 62 -11.36 -5.27 11.21
N LYS A 63 -11.31 -6.53 10.83
CA LYS A 63 -12.48 -7.40 10.71
C LYS A 63 -12.27 -8.61 11.59
N LYS A 64 -13.34 -9.30 11.96
CA LYS A 64 -13.24 -10.51 12.79
C LYS A 64 -12.28 -11.52 12.15
N GLY A 65 -11.17 -11.80 12.85
CA GLY A 65 -10.14 -12.74 12.38
C GLY A 65 -9.17 -12.20 11.33
N GLU A 66 -9.27 -10.92 10.92
CA GLU A 66 -8.35 -10.32 9.94
C GLU A 66 -7.98 -8.89 10.30
N LEU A 67 -6.69 -8.63 10.37
CA LEU A 67 -6.11 -7.29 10.51
C LEU A 67 -5.33 -6.97 9.24
N LYS A 68 -5.67 -5.89 8.55
CA LYS A 68 -5.14 -5.58 7.23
C LYS A 68 -4.79 -4.11 7.09
N ALA A 69 -3.64 -3.83 6.48
CA ALA A 69 -3.31 -2.51 5.94
C ALA A 69 -3.12 -2.59 4.42
N VAL A 70 -3.64 -1.61 3.71
CA VAL A 70 -3.53 -1.48 2.26
C VAL A 70 -2.87 -0.16 1.93
N VAL A 71 -1.85 -0.19 1.10
CA VAL A 71 -1.16 0.99 0.57
C VAL A 71 -1.36 1.03 -0.94
N GLY A 72 -1.72 2.19 -1.45
CA GLY A 72 -1.99 2.36 -2.88
C GLY A 72 -2.17 3.82 -3.28
N SER A 73 -2.60 4.03 -4.51
CA SER A 73 -2.96 5.35 -5.04
C SER A 73 -4.37 5.28 -5.63
N ASN A 74 -5.11 6.37 -5.47
CA ASN A 74 -6.45 6.53 -6.06
C ASN A 74 -6.44 7.25 -7.41
N LEU A 75 -5.27 7.52 -7.96
CA LEU A 75 -5.16 8.14 -9.29
C LEU A 75 -5.35 7.12 -10.41
N GLU A 76 -6.17 7.45 -11.37
CA GLU A 76 -6.49 6.60 -12.52
C GLU A 76 -5.26 6.21 -13.34
N TYR A 77 -4.25 7.08 -13.41
CA TYR A 77 -3.04 6.80 -14.17
C TYR A 77 -1.95 6.04 -13.39
N ALA A 78 -2.10 5.87 -12.08
CA ALA A 78 -1.11 5.17 -11.25
C ALA A 78 -0.81 3.74 -11.72
N PRO A 79 -1.80 2.91 -12.11
CA PRO A 79 -1.54 1.59 -12.69
C PRO A 79 -0.70 1.64 -13.97
N TYR A 80 -0.93 2.64 -14.81
CA TYR A 80 -0.19 2.81 -16.06
C TYR A 80 1.27 3.20 -15.82
N VAL A 81 1.54 4.02 -14.80
CA VAL A 81 2.91 4.33 -14.37
C VAL A 81 3.60 3.07 -13.85
N HIS A 82 2.91 2.29 -13.04
CA HIS A 82 3.46 1.07 -12.42
C HIS A 82 3.75 -0.04 -13.45
N GLN A 83 2.81 -0.29 -14.36
CA GLN A 83 2.86 -1.39 -15.32
C GLN A 83 3.47 -1.00 -16.68
N GLY A 84 3.60 0.30 -16.94
CA GLY A 84 3.99 0.81 -18.25
C GLY A 84 2.82 0.86 -19.23
N THR A 85 3.06 1.50 -20.37
CA THR A 85 2.07 1.70 -21.43
C THR A 85 2.64 1.44 -22.81
N GLY A 86 1.78 1.29 -23.82
CA GLY A 86 2.18 1.08 -25.19
C GLY A 86 2.96 -0.22 -25.38
N ILE A 87 4.04 -0.17 -26.14
CA ILE A 87 4.90 -1.34 -26.38
C ILE A 87 5.60 -1.86 -25.12
N TYR A 88 5.65 -1.05 -24.07
CA TYR A 88 6.30 -1.37 -22.79
C TYR A 88 5.33 -1.94 -21.75
N ALA A 89 4.03 -2.02 -22.06
CA ALA A 89 3.03 -2.51 -21.10
C ALA A 89 3.33 -3.96 -20.68
N LYS A 90 3.46 -4.17 -19.36
CA LYS A 90 3.54 -5.53 -18.79
C LYS A 90 2.26 -6.29 -19.17
N GLY A 91 2.37 -7.48 -19.70
CA GLY A 91 1.22 -8.27 -20.14
C GLY A 91 0.95 -8.20 -21.65
N GLY A 92 1.65 -7.37 -22.38
CA GLY A 92 1.65 -7.36 -23.85
C GLY A 92 0.35 -6.86 -24.52
N ASN A 93 -0.63 -6.38 -23.73
CA ASN A 93 -1.91 -5.86 -24.20
C ASN A 93 -1.90 -4.36 -24.53
N GLY A 94 -0.75 -3.71 -24.43
CA GLY A 94 -0.58 -2.32 -24.78
C GLY A 94 -0.58 -2.04 -26.28
N ARG A 95 -0.77 -0.77 -26.64
CA ARG A 95 -0.75 -0.32 -28.05
C ARG A 95 0.60 -0.61 -28.70
N LYS A 96 0.61 -1.24 -29.86
CA LYS A 96 1.84 -1.64 -30.58
C LYS A 96 2.41 -0.53 -31.45
N SER A 97 1.59 0.41 -31.89
CA SER A 97 1.98 1.54 -32.75
C SER A 97 2.22 2.82 -31.95
N SER A 98 3.09 3.68 -32.46
CA SER A 98 3.25 5.05 -31.91
C SER A 98 1.98 5.88 -32.12
N TRP A 99 1.79 6.88 -31.24
CA TRP A 99 0.67 7.82 -31.35
C TRP A 99 1.08 9.24 -30.97
N LYS A 100 0.31 10.21 -31.46
CA LYS A 100 0.52 11.61 -31.12
C LYS A 100 -0.17 11.94 -29.80
N VAL A 101 0.52 12.64 -28.92
CA VAL A 101 0.00 13.17 -27.66
C VAL A 101 0.15 14.69 -27.69
N SER A 102 -0.84 15.39 -27.17
CA SER A 102 -0.74 16.82 -26.94
C SER A 102 -0.64 17.12 -25.44
N THR A 103 0.25 18.02 -25.08
CA THR A 103 0.38 18.54 -23.73
C THR A 103 0.58 20.05 -23.74
N ILE A 104 0.37 20.68 -22.60
CA ILE A 104 0.67 22.10 -22.43
C ILE A 104 2.04 22.22 -21.75
N TYR A 105 3.00 22.81 -22.46
CA TYR A 105 4.33 23.09 -21.93
C TYR A 105 4.57 24.60 -22.01
N LYS A 106 4.87 25.24 -20.88
CA LYS A 106 5.06 26.69 -20.74
C LYS A 106 3.91 27.51 -21.40
N GLY A 107 2.65 27.07 -21.16
CA GLY A 107 1.46 27.75 -21.69
C GLY A 107 1.16 27.52 -23.18
N LYS A 108 2.00 26.74 -23.90
CA LYS A 108 1.80 26.43 -25.32
C LYS A 108 1.42 24.95 -25.50
N LYS A 109 0.49 24.68 -26.42
CA LYS A 109 0.12 23.32 -26.80
C LYS A 109 1.22 22.71 -27.66
N VAL A 110 1.83 21.66 -27.16
CA VAL A 110 2.93 20.92 -27.82
C VAL A 110 2.43 19.53 -28.19
N PHE A 111 2.84 19.05 -29.36
CA PHE A 111 2.55 17.71 -29.82
C PHE A 111 3.85 16.89 -29.90
N PHE A 112 3.79 15.66 -29.43
CA PHE A 112 4.90 14.72 -29.57
C PHE A 112 4.37 13.32 -29.90
N VAL A 113 5.23 12.50 -30.48
CA VAL A 113 4.95 11.10 -30.80
C VAL A 113 5.54 10.21 -29.71
N THR A 114 4.74 9.32 -29.17
CA THR A 114 5.18 8.37 -28.14
C THR A 114 4.89 6.95 -28.56
N LYS A 115 5.66 6.01 -28.05
CA LYS A 115 5.43 4.56 -28.11
C LYS A 115 4.95 3.97 -26.80
N GLY A 116 4.83 4.80 -25.77
CA GLY A 116 4.45 4.42 -24.41
C GLY A 116 5.52 4.77 -23.38
N GLN A 117 5.26 4.38 -22.16
CA GLN A 117 6.12 4.60 -21.01
C GLN A 117 6.61 3.27 -20.44
N LYS A 118 7.91 3.20 -20.10
CA LYS A 118 8.46 2.02 -19.43
C LYS A 118 7.82 1.83 -18.05
N PRO A 119 7.65 0.58 -17.59
CA PRO A 119 7.14 0.29 -16.24
C PRO A 119 8.01 0.92 -15.16
N ASN A 120 7.37 1.48 -14.15
CA ASN A 120 8.02 1.96 -12.94
C ASN A 120 7.31 1.34 -11.73
N PRO A 121 7.67 0.11 -11.31
CA PRO A 121 6.98 -0.64 -10.27
C PRO A 121 7.34 -0.12 -8.86
N PHE A 122 7.00 1.12 -8.58
CA PHE A 122 7.34 1.82 -7.34
C PHE A 122 6.76 1.17 -6.08
N LEU A 123 5.53 0.63 -6.15
CA LEU A 123 4.91 -0.12 -5.04
C LEU A 123 5.68 -1.42 -4.73
N LEU A 124 6.09 -2.13 -5.77
CA LEU A 124 6.84 -3.39 -5.60
C LEU A 124 8.22 -3.11 -5.00
N ARG A 125 8.95 -2.11 -5.52
CA ARG A 125 10.25 -1.72 -4.95
C ARG A 125 10.14 -1.26 -3.50
N ALA A 126 9.12 -0.50 -3.15
CA ALA A 126 8.87 -0.08 -1.78
C ALA A 126 8.61 -1.28 -0.86
N LYS A 127 7.83 -2.25 -1.32
CA LYS A 127 7.60 -3.51 -0.61
C LYS A 127 8.90 -4.27 -0.38
N GLU A 128 9.69 -4.49 -1.43
CA GLU A 128 10.95 -5.24 -1.36
C GLU A 128 11.95 -4.60 -0.39
N LYS A 129 12.08 -3.27 -0.42
CA LYS A 129 12.94 -2.52 0.49
C LYS A 129 12.44 -2.48 1.93
N GLY A 130 11.13 -2.46 2.13
CA GLY A 130 10.51 -2.29 3.44
C GLY A 130 10.11 -3.56 4.16
N ILE A 131 10.10 -4.72 3.47
CA ILE A 131 9.54 -5.96 4.04
C ILE A 131 10.28 -6.43 5.30
N GLY A 132 11.60 -6.28 5.35
CA GLY A 132 12.40 -6.67 6.51
C GLY A 132 12.06 -5.86 7.76
N ASP A 133 11.91 -4.55 7.60
CA ASP A 133 11.55 -3.65 8.70
C ASP A 133 10.11 -3.87 9.16
N ILE A 134 9.19 -4.11 8.21
CA ILE A 134 7.79 -4.43 8.51
C ILE A 134 7.69 -5.73 9.30
N LYS A 135 8.41 -6.77 8.92
CA LYS A 135 8.45 -8.03 9.65
C LYS A 135 8.95 -7.85 11.08
N ARG A 136 10.04 -7.08 11.27
CA ARG A 136 10.55 -6.76 12.62
C ARG A 136 9.54 -6.00 13.46
N LEU A 137 8.84 -5.03 12.87
CA LEU A 137 7.82 -4.22 13.53
C LEU A 137 6.61 -5.06 13.97
N LEU A 138 6.21 -6.03 13.14
CA LEU A 138 5.11 -6.94 13.45
C LEU A 138 5.55 -8.09 14.37
N GLY A 139 6.85 -8.32 14.56
CA GLY A 139 7.38 -9.42 15.36
C GLY A 139 7.26 -10.79 14.67
N VAL A 140 7.29 -10.80 13.33
CA VAL A 140 7.29 -12.02 12.50
C VAL A 140 8.61 -12.13 11.73
N ASP A 141 9.08 -13.36 11.57
CA ASP A 141 10.31 -13.67 10.82
C ASP A 141 10.07 -13.86 9.33
#